data_8501a4f94591415f4b82893a0d67fe3b
#
_entry.id   8501a4f94591415f4b82893a0d67fe3b
#
_cell.length_a   1.000
_cell.length_b   1.000
_cell.length_c   1.000
_cell.angle_alpha   90.00
_cell.angle_beta   90.00
_cell.angle_gamma   90.00
#
_symmetry.space_group_name_H-M   'P 1'
#
loop_
_entity.id
_entity.type
_entity.pdbx_description
1 polymer ?
#
loop_
_entity_poly.entity_id
_entity_poly.type
_entity_poly.pdbx_seq_one_letter_code
_entity_poly.pdbx_strand_id
1 'polypeptide(L)'
;MTIGHQESLDYDRLMREHLTRVFNERDSNTRLKAIEEIYADDATLYESADSSVQGHLAINQAVDALLSSLPPAFTFTPIGPAVGHHGVGWLRWQSGSPDGPVGVTGMDVIHFVNGRIHSTYVFLDPPAA
;
A
#
# COMPACT_ATOMS: atom_id res chain seq x y z
N MET A 1 -27.14 -20.49 -9.63
CA MET A 1 -26.10 -19.92 -9.75
C MET A 1 -25.35 -20.01 -8.63
N THR A 2 -24.35 -19.95 -8.70
CA THR A 2 -23.74 -19.99 -7.69
C THR A 2 -23.16 -18.80 -7.45
N ILE A 3 -23.33 -18.40 -6.44
CA ILE A 3 -22.69 -17.38 -6.12
C ILE A 3 -21.62 -17.84 -5.40
N GLY A 4 -21.47 -19.04 -5.44
CA GLY A 4 -20.47 -19.54 -4.66
C GLY A 4 -19.19 -18.92 -4.81
N HIS A 5 -18.96 -18.42 -5.91
CA HIS A 5 -17.74 -17.83 -6.02
C HIS A 5 -17.78 -16.44 -5.58
N GLN A 6 -18.48 -16.18 -4.59
CA GLN A 6 -18.36 -14.99 -3.97
C GLN A 6 -16.94 -14.73 -3.69
N GLU A 7 -16.60 -13.52 -3.78
CA GLU A 7 -15.30 -13.08 -3.53
C GLU A 7 -14.94 -13.33 -2.10
N SER A 8 -13.86 -14.01 -1.88
CA SER A 8 -13.41 -14.34 -0.54
C SER A 8 -12.24 -13.47 -0.08
N LEU A 9 -11.92 -12.39 -0.78
CA LEU A 9 -10.83 -11.52 -0.38
C LEU A 9 -11.18 -10.75 0.88
N ASP A 10 -10.27 -10.79 1.84
CA ASP A 10 -10.36 -9.95 3.02
C ASP A 10 -9.60 -8.66 2.70
N TYR A 11 -10.29 -7.70 2.12
CA TYR A 11 -9.68 -6.44 1.70
C TYR A 11 -9.01 -5.70 2.86
N ASP A 12 -9.66 -5.70 4.01
CA ASP A 12 -9.10 -4.97 5.14
C ASP A 12 -7.79 -5.58 5.59
N ARG A 13 -7.72 -6.90 5.72
CA ARG A 13 -6.49 -7.57 6.13
C ARG A 13 -5.39 -7.36 5.10
N LEU A 14 -5.70 -7.57 3.82
CA LEU A 14 -4.70 -7.46 2.77
C LEU A 14 -4.15 -6.04 2.63
N MET A 15 -5.02 -5.05 2.71
CA MET A 15 -4.58 -3.67 2.56
C MET A 15 -3.82 -3.18 3.81
N ARG A 16 -4.18 -3.68 4.99
CA ARG A 16 -3.41 -3.37 6.20
C ARG A 16 -2.03 -4.02 6.15
N GLU A 17 -1.93 -5.25 5.65
CA GLU A 17 -0.62 -5.91 5.47
C GLU A 17 0.25 -5.18 4.47
N HIS A 18 -0.33 -4.71 3.38
CA HIS A 18 0.38 -3.87 2.40
C HIS A 18 0.99 -2.65 3.09
N LEU A 19 0.26 -2.02 3.98
CA LEU A 19 0.76 -0.84 4.68
C LEU A 19 1.82 -1.20 5.72
N THR A 20 1.55 -2.22 6.57
CA THR A 20 2.45 -2.55 7.67
C THR A 20 3.68 -3.32 7.24
N ARG A 21 3.53 -4.27 6.32
CA ARG A 21 4.65 -5.14 5.93
C ARG A 21 5.48 -4.59 4.79
N VAL A 22 4.97 -3.61 4.07
CA VAL A 22 5.70 -3.01 2.96
C VAL A 22 6.07 -1.56 3.29
N PHE A 23 5.10 -0.68 3.47
CA PHE A 23 5.40 0.74 3.63
C PHE A 23 5.94 1.10 5.01
N ASN A 24 5.66 0.30 6.05
CA ASN A 24 6.24 0.54 7.38
C ASN A 24 7.45 -0.34 7.67
N GLU A 25 7.83 -1.23 6.74
CA GLU A 25 8.95 -2.12 6.98
C GLU A 25 10.24 -1.47 6.47
N ARG A 26 11.12 -1.13 7.40
CA ARG A 26 12.37 -0.42 7.05
C ARG A 26 13.50 -1.35 6.64
N ASP A 27 13.42 -2.64 6.98
CA ASP A 27 14.41 -3.59 6.52
C ASP A 27 14.10 -4.03 5.09
N SER A 28 14.98 -3.66 4.17
CA SER A 28 14.76 -3.89 2.74
C SER A 28 14.59 -5.36 2.38
N ASN A 29 15.33 -6.25 3.02
CA ASN A 29 15.25 -7.68 2.74
C ASN A 29 13.95 -8.29 3.25
N THR A 30 13.53 -7.91 4.45
CA THR A 30 12.25 -8.36 5.02
C THR A 30 11.10 -7.83 4.19
N ARG A 31 11.18 -6.58 3.76
CA ARG A 31 10.16 -5.98 2.91
C ARG A 31 10.07 -6.67 1.56
N LEU A 32 11.18 -7.00 0.95
CA LEU A 32 11.16 -7.68 -0.35
C LEU A 32 10.44 -9.03 -0.25
N LYS A 33 10.63 -9.77 0.83
CA LYS A 33 9.91 -11.02 1.03
C LYS A 33 8.41 -10.80 1.14
N ALA A 34 7.99 -9.74 1.84
CA ALA A 34 6.57 -9.39 1.93
C ALA A 34 6.01 -9.02 0.56
N ILE A 35 6.77 -8.26 -0.23
CA ILE A 35 6.36 -7.89 -1.59
C ILE A 35 6.19 -9.15 -2.44
N GLU A 36 7.11 -10.10 -2.34
CA GLU A 36 7.00 -11.36 -3.08
C GLU A 36 5.75 -12.16 -2.70
N GLU A 37 5.31 -12.08 -1.46
CA GLU A 37 4.10 -12.77 -1.02
C GLU A 37 2.83 -12.03 -1.40
N ILE A 38 2.83 -10.72 -1.31
CA ILE A 38 1.62 -9.91 -1.39
C ILE A 38 1.35 -9.40 -2.81
N TYR A 39 2.42 -9.09 -3.57
CA TYR A 39 2.30 -8.47 -4.87
C TYR A 39 2.51 -9.47 -5.99
N ALA A 40 1.76 -9.31 -7.08
CA ALA A 40 2.01 -10.08 -8.29
C ALA A 40 3.41 -9.77 -8.84
N ASP A 41 3.98 -10.69 -9.61
CA ASP A 41 5.34 -10.53 -10.11
C ASP A 41 5.53 -9.27 -10.95
N ASP A 42 4.50 -8.90 -11.70
CA ASP A 42 4.53 -7.73 -12.57
C ASP A 42 3.71 -6.56 -12.03
N ALA A 43 3.50 -6.54 -10.72
CA ALA A 43 2.71 -5.48 -10.09
C ALA A 43 3.28 -4.10 -10.39
N THR A 44 2.39 -3.13 -10.52
CA THR A 44 2.77 -1.73 -10.75
C THR A 44 2.34 -0.88 -9.56
N LEU A 45 3.25 -0.03 -9.10
CA LEU A 45 2.97 0.96 -8.09
C LEU A 45 2.97 2.32 -8.78
N TYR A 46 1.81 2.98 -8.77
CA TYR A 46 1.65 4.33 -9.29
C TYR A 46 1.74 5.30 -8.12
N GLU A 47 2.93 5.87 -7.92
CA GLU A 47 3.19 6.70 -6.74
C GLU A 47 2.57 8.08 -6.86
N SER A 48 2.46 8.60 -8.08
CA SER A 48 1.89 9.90 -8.36
C SER A 48 1.51 9.96 -9.83
N ALA A 49 0.98 11.09 -10.27
CA ALA A 49 0.60 11.27 -11.66
C ALA A 49 1.78 11.12 -12.63
N ASP A 50 3.00 11.38 -12.13
CA ASP A 50 4.19 11.39 -12.98
C ASP A 50 5.16 10.24 -12.70
N SER A 51 4.84 9.35 -11.78
CA SER A 51 5.81 8.36 -11.34
C SER A 51 5.16 7.00 -11.13
N SER A 52 5.75 5.98 -11.76
CA SER A 52 5.33 4.60 -11.51
C SER A 52 6.54 3.68 -11.60
N VAL A 53 6.46 2.55 -10.91
CA VAL A 53 7.49 1.51 -10.97
C VAL A 53 6.79 0.16 -11.10
N GLN A 54 7.45 -0.79 -11.74
CA GLN A 54 6.87 -2.10 -11.97
C GLN A 54 7.85 -3.20 -11.53
N GLY A 55 7.32 -4.22 -10.92
CA GLY A 55 8.07 -5.40 -10.48
C GLY A 55 8.57 -5.28 -9.06
N HIS A 56 8.87 -6.43 -8.45
CA HIS A 56 9.19 -6.51 -7.02
C HIS A 56 10.41 -5.68 -6.63
N LEU A 57 11.49 -5.77 -7.41
CA LEU A 57 12.72 -5.04 -7.06
C LEU A 57 12.54 -3.54 -7.19
N ALA A 58 11.87 -3.10 -8.26
CA ALA A 58 11.64 -1.68 -8.47
C ALA A 58 10.72 -1.09 -7.40
N ILE A 59 9.69 -1.84 -7.01
CA ILE A 59 8.79 -1.41 -5.93
C ILE A 59 9.57 -1.32 -4.63
N ASN A 60 10.40 -2.32 -4.32
CA ASN A 60 11.20 -2.30 -3.09
C ASN A 60 12.16 -1.13 -3.07
N GLN A 61 12.78 -0.80 -4.20
CA GLN A 61 13.68 0.34 -4.30
C GLN A 61 12.92 1.66 -4.13
N ALA A 62 11.72 1.76 -4.67
CA ALA A 62 10.90 2.96 -4.51
C ALA A 62 10.53 3.19 -3.05
N VAL A 63 10.19 2.12 -2.32
CA VAL A 63 9.87 2.23 -0.90
C VAL A 63 11.14 2.56 -0.09
N ASP A 64 12.30 1.98 -0.45
CA ASP A 64 13.56 2.36 0.19
C ASP A 64 13.81 3.86 0.06
N ALA A 65 13.63 4.41 -1.12
CA ALA A 65 13.84 5.83 -1.36
C ALA A 65 12.87 6.69 -0.54
N LEU A 66 11.60 6.27 -0.49
CA LEU A 66 10.60 6.97 0.29
C LEU A 66 10.96 6.98 1.78
N LEU A 67 11.23 5.81 2.35
CA LEU A 67 11.51 5.70 3.77
C LEU A 67 12.81 6.39 4.16
N SER A 68 13.80 6.37 3.27
CA SER A 68 15.06 7.08 3.53
C SER A 68 14.88 8.59 3.57
N SER A 69 13.83 9.11 2.96
CA SER A 69 13.55 10.54 2.96
C SER A 69 12.75 10.98 4.19
N LEU A 70 12.34 10.05 5.03
CA LEU A 70 11.46 10.31 6.17
C LEU A 70 12.20 10.05 7.48
N PRO A 71 11.81 10.73 8.58
CA PRO A 71 12.39 10.44 9.89
C PRO A 71 12.23 8.98 10.28
N PRO A 72 13.15 8.40 11.06
CA PRO A 72 13.10 6.97 11.41
C PRO A 72 11.82 6.52 12.09
N ALA A 73 11.17 7.39 12.85
CA ALA A 73 9.94 7.04 13.57
C ALA A 73 8.67 7.27 12.76
N PHE A 74 8.82 7.76 11.52
CA PHE A 74 7.67 8.08 10.67
C PHE A 74 6.97 6.78 10.25
N THR A 75 5.67 6.72 10.42
CA THR A 75 4.88 5.54 10.04
C THR A 75 3.61 5.92 9.31
N PHE A 76 3.06 4.95 8.59
CA PHE A 76 1.78 5.09 7.90
C PHE A 76 0.76 4.29 8.68
N THR A 77 -0.34 4.92 9.07
CA THR A 77 -1.36 4.30 9.92
C THR A 77 -2.71 4.32 9.21
N PRO A 78 -3.42 3.19 9.18
CA PRO A 78 -4.74 3.16 8.55
C PRO A 78 -5.72 4.06 9.28
N ILE A 79 -6.63 4.70 8.51
CA ILE A 79 -7.74 5.46 9.06
C ILE A 79 -9.01 4.70 8.70
N GLY A 80 -9.60 4.05 9.66
CA GLY A 80 -10.79 3.23 9.43
C GLY A 80 -10.49 1.95 8.66
N PRO A 81 -11.50 1.16 8.37
CA PRO A 81 -11.31 -0.08 7.63
C PRO A 81 -11.18 0.14 6.13
N ALA A 82 -10.55 -0.81 5.46
CA ALA A 82 -10.55 -0.82 4.01
C ALA A 82 -11.91 -1.25 3.50
N VAL A 83 -12.26 -0.78 2.32
CA VAL A 83 -13.50 -1.14 1.64
C VAL A 83 -13.15 -1.67 0.27
N GLY A 84 -13.76 -2.76 -0.14
CA GLY A 84 -13.46 -3.32 -1.45
C GLY A 84 -14.51 -4.29 -1.94
N HIS A 85 -14.55 -4.46 -3.27
CA HIS A 85 -15.36 -5.48 -3.93
C HIS A 85 -14.87 -5.61 -5.37
N HIS A 86 -15.18 -6.72 -6.00
CA HIS A 86 -14.84 -6.97 -7.40
C HIS A 86 -13.34 -6.77 -7.70
N GLY A 87 -12.50 -7.13 -6.73
CA GLY A 87 -11.05 -7.06 -6.93
C GLY A 87 -10.42 -5.72 -6.69
N VAL A 88 -11.19 -4.69 -6.34
CA VAL A 88 -10.65 -3.35 -6.10
C VAL A 88 -11.00 -2.91 -4.69
N GLY A 89 -10.02 -2.40 -3.96
CA GLY A 89 -10.23 -1.88 -2.62
C GLY A 89 -9.54 -0.55 -2.42
N TRP A 90 -9.95 0.17 -1.39
CA TRP A 90 -9.28 1.40 -1.00
C TRP A 90 -9.11 1.43 0.51
N LEU A 91 -8.05 2.11 0.95
CA LEU A 91 -7.75 2.31 2.36
C LEU A 91 -7.20 3.72 2.54
N ARG A 92 -7.80 4.46 3.47
CA ARG A 92 -7.26 5.77 3.83
C ARG A 92 -6.18 5.59 4.88
N TRP A 93 -5.17 6.45 4.83
CA TRP A 93 -4.07 6.40 5.79
C TRP A 93 -3.59 7.80 6.14
N GLN A 94 -2.94 7.89 7.27
CA GLN A 94 -2.22 9.09 7.67
C GLN A 94 -0.78 8.71 7.96
N SER A 95 0.11 9.68 7.90
CA SER A 95 1.53 9.46 8.17
C SER A 95 2.04 10.48 9.16
N GLY A 96 3.08 10.10 9.87
CA GLY A 96 3.72 10.98 10.83
C GLY A 96 4.47 10.19 11.88
N SER A 97 5.18 10.88 12.76
CA SER A 97 5.81 10.25 13.92
C SER A 97 4.75 10.01 14.98
N PRO A 98 4.87 8.94 15.78
CA PRO A 98 3.83 8.58 16.75
C PRO A 98 3.45 9.70 17.73
N ASP A 99 4.43 10.49 18.14
CA ASP A 99 4.20 11.59 19.08
C ASP A 99 4.17 12.94 18.42
N GLY A 100 4.17 12.98 17.11
CA GLY A 100 4.18 14.23 16.37
C GLY A 100 2.87 14.52 15.69
N PRO A 101 2.79 15.65 14.98
CA PRO A 101 1.60 15.96 14.21
C PRO A 101 1.46 15.04 13.02
N VAL A 102 0.24 14.94 12.51
CA VAL A 102 0.00 14.22 11.27
C VAL A 102 0.75 14.95 10.15
N GLY A 103 1.49 14.21 9.36
CA GLY A 103 2.20 14.78 8.21
C GLY A 103 1.30 14.81 7.00
N VAL A 104 1.39 13.80 6.15
CA VAL A 104 0.57 13.73 4.95
C VAL A 104 -0.50 12.66 5.14
N THR A 105 -1.68 12.90 4.59
CA THR A 105 -2.73 11.88 4.55
C THR A 105 -3.00 11.52 3.10
N GLY A 106 -3.56 10.36 2.89
CA GLY A 106 -3.84 9.89 1.55
C GLY A 106 -4.73 8.67 1.51
N MET A 107 -4.81 8.11 0.32
CA MET A 107 -5.60 6.92 0.07
C MET A 107 -4.86 6.04 -0.91
N ASP A 108 -4.84 4.74 -0.65
CA ASP A 108 -4.37 3.77 -1.61
C ASP A 108 -5.58 3.09 -2.22
N VAL A 109 -5.57 2.96 -3.54
CA VAL A 109 -6.57 2.18 -4.27
C VAL A 109 -5.82 1.02 -4.90
N ILE A 110 -6.25 -0.20 -4.62
CA ILE A 110 -5.54 -1.39 -5.04
C ILE A 110 -6.43 -2.30 -5.86
N HIS A 111 -5.88 -2.79 -6.98
CA HIS A 111 -6.51 -3.79 -7.81
C HIS A 111 -5.83 -5.13 -7.52
N PHE A 112 -6.62 -6.11 -7.08
CA PHE A 112 -6.14 -7.46 -6.80
C PHE A 112 -6.51 -8.39 -7.94
N VAL A 113 -5.59 -9.27 -8.30
CA VAL A 113 -5.84 -10.34 -9.27
C VAL A 113 -5.35 -11.62 -8.63
N ASN A 114 -6.22 -12.63 -8.57
CA ASN A 114 -5.89 -13.92 -7.95
C ASN A 114 -5.37 -13.79 -6.50
N GLY A 115 -5.92 -12.83 -5.76
CA GLY A 115 -5.56 -12.64 -4.36
C GLY A 115 -4.26 -11.88 -4.13
N ARG A 116 -3.61 -11.39 -5.18
CA ARG A 116 -2.36 -10.64 -5.08
C ARG A 116 -2.54 -9.24 -5.66
N ILE A 117 -1.73 -8.31 -5.17
CA ILE A 117 -1.80 -6.93 -5.65
C ILE A 117 -1.24 -6.86 -7.07
N HIS A 118 -2.08 -6.43 -8.00
CA HIS A 118 -1.69 -6.19 -9.38
C HIS A 118 -1.29 -4.74 -9.60
N SER A 119 -2.04 -3.82 -9.02
CA SER A 119 -1.76 -2.38 -9.17
C SER A 119 -2.12 -1.64 -7.90
N THR A 120 -1.28 -0.71 -7.52
CA THR A 120 -1.53 0.19 -6.40
C THR A 120 -1.47 1.61 -6.89
N TYR A 121 -2.51 2.38 -6.60
CA TYR A 121 -2.60 3.80 -6.96
C TYR A 121 -2.59 4.60 -5.67
N VAL A 122 -1.60 5.45 -5.50
CA VAL A 122 -1.46 6.28 -4.31
C VAL A 122 -2.00 7.66 -4.60
N PHE A 123 -2.95 8.10 -3.78
CA PHE A 123 -3.52 9.44 -3.89
C PHE A 123 -3.22 10.19 -2.62
N LEU A 124 -2.44 11.26 -2.73
CA LEU A 124 -2.16 12.10 -1.58
C LEU A 124 -3.25 13.17 -1.47
N ASP A 125 -3.71 13.40 -0.25
CA ASP A 125 -4.67 14.47 -0.06
C ASP A 125 -3.95 15.82 -0.27
N PRO A 126 -4.62 16.82 -0.87
CA PRO A 126 -3.99 18.11 -1.03
C PRO A 126 -3.74 18.76 0.33
N PRO A 127 -2.74 19.63 0.43
CA PRO A 127 -2.49 20.33 1.69
C PRO A 127 -3.73 21.13 2.09
N ALA A 128 -3.90 21.28 3.39
CA ALA A 128 -5.00 22.09 3.89
C ALA A 128 -4.79 23.55 3.45
N ALA A 129 -5.86 24.18 3.02
CA ALA A 129 -5.80 25.54 2.53
C ALA A 129 -5.72 26.54 3.68
#